data_a87aa5b5956235b722c259e3f8ebda6d
#
_entry.id   a87aa5b5956235b722c259e3f8ebda6d
#
_cell.length_a   1.000
_cell.length_b   1.000
_cell.length_c   1.000
_cell.angle_alpha   90.00
_cell.angle_beta   90.00
_cell.angle_gamma   90.00
#
_symmetry.space_group_name_H-M   'P 1'
#
loop_
_entity.id
_entity.type
_entity.pdbx_description
1 polymer ?
#
loop_
_entity_poly.entity_id
_entity_poly.type
_entity_poly.pdbx_seq_one_letter_code
_entity_poly.pdbx_strand_id
1 'polypeptide(L)'
;TISTKDYLKKGTSETIRVRVRFKDDLSATDLPSSAETLNLTATFVYVQADSTAKERAKPSILCIRDNTATSEDLMLGDKLYCDVNGDGTYNESTEIFYYLKDLDSDSTSAVLIYNNVTSSDYVAYSKTNTLNGPTIASKYLPTISEWPNVSLTKAIRDIKSQDSDFIIKGFNYSGYAARLPSLSEVESCANESNCPITGVIWLETPKTQSNALYLFAPSLGYNQIRDDDVTSLTASVMPVIEVPKSRISY
;
A
#
# COMPACT_ATOMS: atom_id res chain seq x y z
N THR A 1 2.71 -22.56 2.14
CA THR A 1 2.59 -21.76 3.39
C THR A 1 1.35 -22.26 4.11
N ILE A 2 1.48 -22.70 5.34
CA ILE A 2 0.34 -23.11 6.18
C ILE A 2 -0.09 -21.84 6.90
N SER A 3 -1.29 -21.35 6.61
CA SER A 3 -1.95 -20.33 7.42
C SER A 3 -2.53 -21.02 8.63
N THR A 4 -1.96 -20.78 9.80
CA THR A 4 -2.51 -21.23 11.09
C THR A 4 -3.16 -20.03 11.77
N LYS A 5 -4.09 -20.27 12.68
CA LYS A 5 -4.57 -19.20 13.56
C LYS A 5 -3.44 -18.74 14.47
N ASP A 6 -3.36 -17.43 14.68
CA ASP A 6 -2.31 -16.84 15.51
C ASP A 6 -2.33 -17.33 16.95
N TYR A 7 -3.46 -17.88 17.40
CA TYR A 7 -3.58 -18.54 18.71
C TYR A 7 -4.69 -19.60 18.73
N LEU A 8 -4.53 -20.61 19.57
CA LEU A 8 -5.57 -21.60 19.90
C LEU A 8 -6.22 -21.24 21.23
N LYS A 9 -7.54 -21.09 21.21
CA LYS A 9 -8.32 -20.86 22.44
C LYS A 9 -8.30 -22.13 23.29
N LYS A 10 -8.21 -22.00 24.62
CA LYS A 10 -8.25 -23.14 25.55
C LYS A 10 -9.47 -24.05 25.26
N GLY A 11 -9.23 -25.33 25.12
CA GLY A 11 -10.27 -26.31 24.85
C GLY A 11 -10.71 -26.42 23.39
N THR A 12 -10.02 -25.72 22.47
CA THR A 12 -10.26 -25.86 21.02
C THR A 12 -9.10 -26.63 20.36
N SER A 13 -9.40 -27.26 19.22
CA SER A 13 -8.42 -27.92 18.37
C SER A 13 -8.41 -27.29 16.98
N GLU A 14 -7.28 -27.33 16.31
CA GLU A 14 -7.15 -26.96 14.90
C GLU A 14 -6.67 -28.15 14.09
N THR A 15 -7.28 -28.35 12.92
CA THR A 15 -6.89 -29.42 12.01
C THR A 15 -5.96 -28.85 10.95
N ILE A 16 -4.71 -29.33 10.93
CA ILE A 16 -3.74 -28.99 9.89
C ILE A 16 -3.76 -30.09 8.85
N ARG A 17 -4.05 -29.72 7.60
CA ARG A 17 -4.02 -30.64 6.48
C ARG A 17 -2.76 -30.44 5.66
N VAL A 18 -1.90 -31.44 5.63
CA VAL A 18 -0.73 -31.48 4.77
C VAL A 18 -1.09 -32.23 3.49
N ARG A 19 -0.86 -31.62 2.35
CA ARG A 19 -1.03 -32.23 1.04
C ARG A 19 0.32 -32.35 0.35
N VAL A 20 0.72 -33.57 0.07
CA VAL A 20 1.87 -33.87 -0.77
C VAL A 20 1.38 -34.14 -2.19
N ARG A 21 1.98 -33.50 -3.17
CA ARG A 21 1.72 -33.76 -4.60
C ARG A 21 3.00 -34.14 -5.27
N PHE A 22 2.97 -35.17 -6.10
CA PHE A 22 4.02 -35.41 -7.06
C PHE A 22 3.89 -34.39 -8.21
N LYS A 23 4.99 -34.09 -8.88
CA LYS A 23 4.96 -33.31 -10.09
C LYS A 23 4.14 -34.02 -11.17
N ASP A 24 3.28 -33.30 -11.85
CA ASP A 24 2.40 -33.88 -12.88
C ASP A 24 3.16 -34.24 -14.18
N ASP A 25 4.42 -33.78 -14.31
CA ASP A 25 5.31 -33.97 -15.46
C ASP A 25 6.41 -35.02 -15.24
N LEU A 26 6.27 -35.88 -14.24
CA LEU A 26 7.21 -36.96 -14.00
C LEU A 26 7.10 -38.05 -15.09
N SER A 27 8.23 -38.35 -15.73
CA SER A 27 8.34 -39.48 -16.65
C SER A 27 8.51 -40.80 -15.87
N ALA A 28 8.27 -41.94 -16.53
CA ALA A 28 8.49 -43.24 -15.91
C ALA A 28 9.93 -43.46 -15.43
N THR A 29 10.89 -42.74 -15.97
CA THR A 29 12.30 -42.76 -15.59
C THR A 29 12.61 -41.94 -14.35
N ASP A 30 11.72 -41.05 -13.95
CA ASP A 30 11.85 -40.20 -12.76
C ASP A 30 11.27 -40.87 -11.50
N LEU A 31 10.57 -42.00 -11.69
CA LEU A 31 10.01 -42.76 -10.59
C LEU A 31 11.06 -43.71 -10.01
N PRO A 32 11.10 -43.86 -8.67
CA PRO A 32 12.00 -44.84 -8.04
C PRO A 32 11.64 -46.25 -8.50
N SER A 33 12.65 -47.05 -8.73
CA SER A 33 12.51 -48.46 -9.18
C SER A 33 11.98 -49.40 -8.10
N SER A 34 11.89 -48.93 -6.88
CA SER A 34 11.36 -49.67 -5.70
C SER A 34 10.49 -48.72 -4.86
N ALA A 35 9.63 -49.31 -4.02
CA ALA A 35 8.82 -48.54 -3.08
C ALA A 35 9.75 -47.82 -2.06
N GLU A 36 9.66 -46.50 -2.05
CA GLU A 36 10.42 -45.66 -1.11
C GLU A 36 9.49 -45.10 -0.03
N THR A 37 10.00 -44.99 1.19
CA THR A 37 9.29 -44.45 2.32
C THR A 37 9.66 -42.96 2.47
N LEU A 38 8.68 -42.08 2.30
CA LEU A 38 8.83 -40.65 2.57
C LEU A 38 8.52 -40.37 4.05
N ASN A 39 9.53 -40.00 4.80
CA ASN A 39 9.37 -39.56 6.18
C ASN A 39 9.19 -38.04 6.21
N LEU A 40 7.99 -37.57 6.56
CA LEU A 40 7.70 -36.15 6.73
C LEU A 40 7.66 -35.84 8.23
N THR A 41 8.50 -34.93 8.68
CA THR A 41 8.50 -34.43 10.06
C THR A 41 7.93 -33.03 10.06
N ALA A 42 6.83 -32.82 10.77
CA ALA A 42 6.29 -31.49 11.04
C ALA A 42 6.51 -31.16 12.52
N THR A 43 7.21 -30.08 12.80
CA THR A 43 7.43 -29.60 14.17
C THR A 43 6.49 -28.43 14.43
N PHE A 44 5.62 -28.58 15.42
CA PHE A 44 4.74 -27.51 15.89
C PHE A 44 5.23 -27.02 17.23
N VAL A 45 5.54 -25.74 17.32
CA VAL A 45 5.94 -25.10 18.58
C VAL A 45 4.78 -24.23 19.05
N TYR A 46 4.12 -24.67 20.14
CA TYR A 46 3.12 -23.85 20.81
C TYR A 46 3.68 -23.36 22.12
N VAL A 47 3.62 -22.05 22.33
CA VAL A 47 3.89 -21.42 23.62
C VAL A 47 2.58 -21.20 24.32
N GLN A 48 2.48 -21.54 25.61
CA GLN A 48 1.28 -21.27 26.38
C GLN A 48 1.00 -19.77 26.36
N ALA A 49 -0.15 -19.39 25.81
CA ALA A 49 -0.56 -17.99 25.74
C ALA A 49 -0.98 -17.53 27.14
N ASP A 50 -0.24 -16.60 27.70
CA ASP A 50 -0.67 -15.80 28.83
C ASP A 50 -1.64 -14.68 28.36
N SER A 51 -2.16 -13.88 29.30
CA SER A 51 -3.06 -12.76 28.97
C SER A 51 -2.44 -11.74 28.00
N THR A 52 -1.13 -11.64 27.98
CA THR A 52 -0.39 -10.69 27.13
C THR A 52 -0.13 -11.24 25.72
N ALA A 53 -0.15 -12.57 25.51
CA ALA A 53 0.02 -13.17 24.20
C ALA A 53 -1.17 -12.90 23.28
N LYS A 54 -2.37 -12.81 23.85
CA LYS A 54 -3.58 -12.43 23.11
C LYS A 54 -3.51 -10.99 22.59
N GLU A 55 -2.96 -10.09 23.39
CA GLU A 55 -2.75 -8.69 22.99
C GLU A 55 -1.66 -8.57 21.91
N ARG A 56 -0.60 -9.39 22.02
CA ARG A 56 0.47 -9.46 20.99
C ARG A 56 0.02 -10.12 19.68
N ALA A 57 -0.98 -11.00 19.72
CA ALA A 57 -1.54 -11.65 18.53
C ALA A 57 -2.59 -10.80 17.81
N LYS A 58 -3.07 -9.73 18.42
CA LYS A 58 -3.88 -8.73 17.71
C LYS A 58 -2.96 -7.99 16.74
N PRO A 59 -3.37 -7.78 15.46
CA PRO A 59 -2.65 -6.87 14.62
C PRO A 59 -2.53 -5.54 15.37
N SER A 60 -1.31 -5.04 15.52
CA SER A 60 -1.10 -3.74 16.15
C SER A 60 -1.90 -2.71 15.36
N ILE A 61 -2.78 -1.96 16.05
CA ILE A 61 -3.50 -0.86 15.40
C ILE A 61 -2.44 0.10 14.84
N LEU A 62 -2.56 0.38 13.57
CA LEU A 62 -1.70 1.32 12.88
C LEU A 62 -2.34 2.70 12.79
N CYS A 63 -3.64 2.73 12.53
CA CYS A 63 -4.38 3.98 12.36
C CYS A 63 -5.60 4.02 13.27
N ILE A 64 -5.88 5.20 13.82
CA ILE A 64 -7.11 5.52 14.54
C ILE A 64 -7.90 6.50 13.71
N ARG A 65 -9.17 6.19 13.45
CA ARG A 65 -10.08 7.10 12.76
C ARG A 65 -10.47 8.25 13.68
N ASP A 66 -10.57 9.45 13.12
CA ASP A 66 -11.07 10.62 13.86
C ASP A 66 -12.54 10.37 14.30
N ASN A 67 -12.85 10.65 15.57
CA ASN A 67 -14.16 10.42 16.18
C ASN A 67 -15.30 11.27 15.59
N THR A 68 -15.01 12.14 14.62
CA THR A 68 -16.03 12.95 13.93
C THR A 68 -16.79 12.14 12.87
N ALA A 69 -16.34 10.93 12.55
CA ALA A 69 -16.96 10.06 11.57
C ALA A 69 -18.27 9.46 12.09
N THR A 70 -19.32 9.52 11.27
CA THR A 70 -20.69 9.07 11.62
C THR A 70 -21.05 7.71 11.04
N SER A 71 -20.21 7.13 10.17
CA SER A 71 -20.41 5.84 9.52
C SER A 71 -19.46 4.77 10.08
N GLU A 72 -19.90 3.51 10.11
CA GLU A 72 -19.00 2.38 10.43
C GLU A 72 -18.02 2.08 9.28
N ASP A 73 -18.39 2.42 8.03
CA ASP A 73 -17.53 2.25 6.85
C ASP A 73 -16.64 3.48 6.64
N LEU A 74 -15.44 3.27 6.10
CA LEU A 74 -14.57 4.34 5.64
C LEU A 74 -15.15 5.04 4.41
N MET A 75 -15.18 6.36 4.46
CA MET A 75 -15.65 7.20 3.36
C MET A 75 -14.54 8.13 2.87
N LEU A 76 -14.58 8.47 1.57
CA LEU A 76 -13.63 9.43 0.99
C LEU A 76 -13.52 10.68 1.86
N GLY A 77 -12.29 11.03 2.22
CA GLY A 77 -11.97 12.17 3.06
C GLY A 77 -12.01 11.90 4.57
N ASP A 78 -12.35 10.69 5.00
CA ASP A 78 -12.24 10.34 6.42
C ASP A 78 -10.81 10.50 6.91
N LYS A 79 -10.68 11.20 8.02
CA LYS A 79 -9.41 11.52 8.64
C LYS A 79 -8.96 10.41 9.57
N LEU A 80 -7.70 10.03 9.44
CA LEU A 80 -7.05 9.03 10.28
C LEU A 80 -5.72 9.56 10.80
N TYR A 81 -5.34 9.11 11.99
CA TYR A 81 -4.02 9.33 12.58
C TYR A 81 -3.29 7.99 12.58
N CYS A 82 -2.12 7.91 11.92
CA CYS A 82 -1.42 6.64 11.70
C CYS A 82 0.00 6.70 12.28
N ASP A 83 0.32 5.84 13.25
CA ASP A 83 1.68 5.64 13.76
C ASP A 83 2.58 4.98 12.69
N VAL A 84 2.94 5.75 11.66
CA VAL A 84 3.78 5.27 10.56
C VAL A 84 5.26 5.18 10.93
N ASN A 85 5.72 6.04 11.86
CA ASN A 85 7.11 6.12 12.30
C ASN A 85 7.47 5.07 13.36
N GLY A 86 6.47 4.38 13.94
CA GLY A 86 6.66 3.27 14.88
C GLY A 86 7.05 3.72 16.31
N ASP A 87 6.75 4.95 16.69
CA ASP A 87 7.06 5.46 18.03
C ASP A 87 5.98 5.11 19.07
N GLY A 88 4.88 4.49 18.63
CA GLY A 88 3.76 4.06 19.47
C GLY A 88 2.78 5.16 19.81
N THR A 89 2.89 6.32 19.16
CA THR A 89 1.97 7.46 19.34
C THR A 89 1.22 7.76 18.04
N TYR A 90 0.10 8.48 18.14
CA TYR A 90 -0.68 8.95 17.00
C TYR A 90 -0.63 10.47 16.99
N ASN A 91 0.28 11.03 16.21
CA ASN A 91 0.51 12.47 16.21
C ASN A 91 -0.52 13.19 15.33
N GLU A 92 -1.47 13.89 15.99
CA GLU A 92 -2.56 14.61 15.34
C GLU A 92 -2.13 15.83 14.50
N SER A 93 -0.85 16.14 14.45
CA SER A 93 -0.33 17.25 13.64
C SER A 93 0.59 16.80 12.50
N THR A 94 1.25 15.66 12.63
CA THR A 94 2.25 15.19 11.66
C THR A 94 1.96 13.83 11.05
N GLU A 95 0.99 13.06 11.58
CA GLU A 95 0.65 11.71 11.12
C GLU A 95 -0.80 11.62 10.65
N ILE A 96 -1.24 12.68 9.96
CA ILE A 96 -2.59 12.79 9.43
C ILE A 96 -2.64 12.14 8.04
N PHE A 97 -3.60 11.26 7.88
CA PHE A 97 -3.94 10.63 6.61
C PHE A 97 -5.42 10.77 6.33
N TYR A 98 -5.77 10.69 5.06
CA TYR A 98 -7.16 10.65 4.63
C TYR A 98 -7.43 9.41 3.78
N TYR A 99 -8.57 8.80 4.00
CA TYR A 99 -9.01 7.68 3.18
C TYR A 99 -9.39 8.17 1.78
N LEU A 100 -8.87 7.50 0.75
CA LEU A 100 -9.23 7.71 -0.64
C LEU A 100 -10.21 6.66 -1.12
N LYS A 101 -9.86 5.40 -1.02
CA LYS A 101 -10.66 4.25 -1.46
C LYS A 101 -10.05 2.94 -0.94
N ASP A 102 -10.74 1.85 -1.20
CA ASP A 102 -10.16 0.52 -1.04
C ASP A 102 -9.09 0.25 -2.10
N LEU A 103 -8.11 -0.57 -1.75
CA LEU A 103 -7.11 -0.99 -2.71
C LEU A 103 -7.76 -1.86 -3.81
N ASP A 104 -7.59 -1.49 -5.08
CA ASP A 104 -8.25 -2.17 -6.22
C ASP A 104 -7.95 -3.68 -6.29
N SER A 105 -6.79 -4.10 -5.82
CA SER A 105 -6.38 -5.51 -5.80
C SER A 105 -6.82 -6.27 -4.55
N ASP A 106 -7.24 -5.57 -3.51
CA ASP A 106 -7.60 -6.14 -2.21
C ASP A 106 -8.49 -5.19 -1.41
N SER A 107 -9.80 -5.44 -1.43
CA SER A 107 -10.81 -4.64 -0.70
C SER A 107 -10.69 -4.75 0.83
N THR A 108 -9.81 -5.61 1.36
CA THR A 108 -9.50 -5.67 2.78
C THR A 108 -8.46 -4.65 3.22
N SER A 109 -7.86 -3.94 2.27
CA SER A 109 -6.89 -2.88 2.49
C SER A 109 -7.41 -1.53 2.01
N ALA A 110 -7.07 -0.49 2.75
CA ALA A 110 -7.39 0.90 2.45
C ALA A 110 -6.18 1.61 1.83
N VAL A 111 -6.44 2.51 0.90
CA VAL A 111 -5.47 3.49 0.39
C VAL A 111 -5.69 4.80 1.13
N LEU A 112 -4.67 5.22 1.85
CA LEU A 112 -4.68 6.45 2.64
C LEU A 112 -3.65 7.43 2.08
N ILE A 113 -4.04 8.69 1.87
CA ILE A 113 -3.15 9.75 1.41
C ILE A 113 -2.67 10.59 2.60
N TYR A 114 -1.39 10.90 2.62
CA TYR A 114 -0.80 11.77 3.64
C TYR A 114 -1.31 13.21 3.49
N ASN A 115 -1.51 13.91 4.61
CA ASN A 115 -2.02 15.29 4.61
C ASN A 115 -1.02 16.33 4.11
N ASN A 116 0.27 15.98 4.01
CA ASN A 116 1.32 16.91 3.62
C ASN A 116 2.12 16.40 2.42
N VAL A 117 2.80 17.33 1.76
CA VAL A 117 3.83 17.00 0.77
C VAL A 117 5.14 16.66 1.47
N THR A 118 5.88 15.72 0.88
CA THR A 118 7.21 15.30 1.39
C THR A 118 8.37 15.96 0.63
N SER A 119 8.09 16.60 -0.50
CA SER A 119 9.06 17.46 -1.20
C SER A 119 8.93 18.90 -0.70
N SER A 120 10.06 19.59 -0.46
CA SER A 120 10.07 21.00 -0.03
C SER A 120 9.58 21.95 -1.11
N ASP A 121 9.74 21.56 -2.37
CA ASP A 121 9.41 22.34 -3.56
C ASP A 121 8.74 21.48 -4.62
N TYR A 122 8.33 22.08 -5.73
CA TYR A 122 7.96 21.36 -6.93
C TYR A 122 9.16 20.62 -7.51
N VAL A 123 8.94 19.38 -7.88
CA VAL A 123 9.98 18.46 -8.36
C VAL A 123 9.61 17.92 -9.73
N ALA A 124 10.60 17.42 -10.47
CA ALA A 124 10.35 16.69 -11.70
C ALA A 124 9.79 15.29 -11.39
N TYR A 125 8.98 14.76 -12.29
CA TYR A 125 8.53 13.38 -12.20
C TYR A 125 9.69 12.40 -12.49
N SER A 126 10.43 12.64 -13.56
CA SER A 126 11.54 11.81 -14.02
C SER A 126 12.76 12.65 -14.39
N LYS A 127 13.93 11.99 -14.47
CA LYS A 127 15.19 12.64 -14.85
C LYS A 127 15.33 12.90 -16.35
N THR A 128 14.67 12.10 -17.17
CA THR A 128 14.79 12.11 -18.64
C THR A 128 13.43 12.03 -19.28
N ASN A 129 13.30 12.56 -20.51
CA ASN A 129 12.07 12.50 -21.29
C ASN A 129 11.69 11.08 -21.76
N THR A 130 12.54 10.09 -21.53
CA THR A 130 12.19 8.68 -21.67
C THR A 130 11.63 8.18 -20.35
N LEU A 131 10.36 7.91 -20.35
CA LEU A 131 9.63 7.59 -19.13
C LEU A 131 10.01 6.19 -18.59
N ASN A 132 10.78 6.17 -17.53
CA ASN A 132 11.14 4.98 -16.77
C ASN A 132 10.45 4.97 -15.38
N GLY A 133 9.33 5.71 -15.25
CA GLY A 133 8.61 5.90 -14.01
C GLY A 133 8.98 7.18 -13.26
N PRO A 134 8.42 7.39 -12.07
CA PRO A 134 8.63 8.57 -11.24
C PRO A 134 10.01 8.57 -10.57
N THR A 135 11.09 8.47 -11.35
CA THR A 135 12.47 8.25 -10.85
C THR A 135 13.05 9.40 -10.02
N ILE A 136 12.50 10.62 -10.16
CA ILE A 136 12.84 11.75 -9.31
C ILE A 136 11.80 11.90 -8.20
N ALA A 137 10.51 11.94 -8.53
CA ALA A 137 9.46 12.12 -7.54
C ALA A 137 9.49 11.04 -6.44
N SER A 138 9.78 9.78 -6.80
CA SER A 138 9.89 8.69 -5.81
C SER A 138 10.98 8.90 -4.75
N LYS A 139 12.02 9.70 -5.02
CA LYS A 139 13.08 9.97 -4.04
C LYS A 139 12.63 10.81 -2.84
N TYR A 140 11.46 11.42 -2.94
CA TYR A 140 10.85 12.20 -1.87
C TYR A 140 9.81 11.39 -1.09
N LEU A 141 9.59 10.14 -1.45
CA LEU A 141 8.72 9.24 -0.69
C LEU A 141 9.43 8.77 0.59
N PRO A 142 8.69 8.61 1.69
CA PRO A 142 9.24 8.05 2.92
C PRO A 142 9.79 6.64 2.70
N THR A 143 10.97 6.41 3.23
CA THR A 143 11.63 5.10 3.20
C THR A 143 11.05 4.16 4.25
N ILE A 144 11.32 2.86 4.12
CA ILE A 144 10.94 1.86 5.13
C ILE A 144 11.58 2.15 6.51
N SER A 145 12.74 2.82 6.54
CA SER A 145 13.38 3.22 7.80
C SER A 145 12.73 4.45 8.45
N GLU A 146 12.11 5.33 7.68
CA GLU A 146 11.39 6.49 8.20
C GLU A 146 9.96 6.13 8.65
N TRP A 147 9.31 5.23 7.90
CA TRP A 147 7.96 4.73 8.20
C TRP A 147 7.96 3.20 8.33
N PRO A 148 8.55 2.63 9.39
CA PRO A 148 8.74 1.18 9.55
C PRO A 148 7.45 0.39 9.77
N ASN A 149 6.36 1.06 10.17
CA ASN A 149 5.10 0.39 10.47
C ASN A 149 4.21 0.14 9.25
N VAL A 150 4.57 0.69 8.09
CA VAL A 150 3.83 0.52 6.83
C VAL A 150 4.67 -0.15 5.75
N SER A 151 4.00 -0.86 4.87
CA SER A 151 4.64 -1.49 3.71
C SER A 151 3.65 -1.57 2.56
N LEU A 152 4.16 -1.48 1.34
CA LEU A 152 3.34 -1.62 0.15
C LEU A 152 2.99 -3.10 -0.09
N THR A 153 1.74 -3.37 -0.36
CA THR A 153 1.23 -4.72 -0.72
C THR A 153 1.96 -5.26 -1.95
N LYS A 154 2.27 -4.36 -2.90
CA LYS A 154 3.03 -4.68 -4.10
C LYS A 154 4.05 -3.58 -4.38
N ALA A 155 5.30 -3.80 -3.97
CA ALA A 155 6.39 -2.85 -4.16
C ALA A 155 6.91 -2.77 -5.61
N ILE A 156 6.80 -3.84 -6.39
CA ILE A 156 7.16 -3.84 -7.82
C ILE A 156 5.86 -3.80 -8.63
N ARG A 157 5.69 -2.75 -9.43
CA ARG A 157 4.44 -2.45 -10.11
C ARG A 157 4.65 -2.18 -11.60
N ASP A 158 3.71 -2.64 -12.42
CA ASP A 158 3.55 -2.16 -13.79
C ASP A 158 2.68 -0.90 -13.76
N ILE A 159 3.18 0.20 -14.30
CA ILE A 159 2.46 1.48 -14.34
C ILE A 159 2.01 1.72 -15.78
N LYS A 160 0.69 1.68 -16.00
CA LYS A 160 0.09 1.91 -17.31
C LYS A 160 -0.18 3.40 -17.52
N SER A 161 0.12 3.90 -18.72
CA SER A 161 -0.25 5.27 -19.12
C SER A 161 -1.75 5.41 -19.38
N GLN A 162 -2.26 6.63 -19.28
CA GLN A 162 -3.67 6.92 -19.53
C GLN A 162 -4.02 6.85 -21.02
N ASP A 163 -3.28 7.56 -21.88
CA ASP A 163 -3.65 7.81 -23.28
C ASP A 163 -2.92 6.92 -24.29
N SER A 164 -2.10 5.99 -23.83
CA SER A 164 -1.34 5.10 -24.71
C SER A 164 -1.24 3.69 -24.14
N ASP A 165 -0.91 2.71 -25.00
CA ASP A 165 -0.60 1.35 -24.56
C ASP A 165 0.80 1.22 -23.93
N PHE A 166 1.39 2.39 -23.56
CA PHE A 166 2.69 2.41 -22.92
C PHE A 166 2.58 1.93 -21.48
N ILE A 167 3.45 1.01 -21.11
CA ILE A 167 3.52 0.46 -19.74
C ILE A 167 4.96 0.53 -19.28
N ILE A 168 5.16 1.19 -18.14
CA ILE A 168 6.42 1.10 -17.39
C ILE A 168 6.40 -0.23 -16.66
N LYS A 169 7.28 -1.16 -17.09
CA LYS A 169 7.35 -2.49 -16.51
C LYS A 169 8.21 -2.51 -15.25
N GLY A 170 7.68 -3.10 -14.18
CA GLY A 170 8.44 -3.44 -12.98
C GLY A 170 9.05 -2.23 -12.26
N PHE A 171 8.38 -1.07 -12.22
CA PHE A 171 8.87 0.04 -11.41
C PHE A 171 8.96 -0.37 -9.94
N ASN A 172 10.10 -0.08 -9.31
CA ASN A 172 10.45 -0.66 -8.02
C ASN A 172 10.39 0.38 -6.89
N TYR A 173 9.44 0.19 -5.97
CA TYR A 173 9.29 0.94 -4.73
C TYR A 173 9.86 0.21 -3.50
N SER A 174 10.62 -0.89 -3.65
CA SER A 174 11.01 -1.76 -2.50
C SER A 174 11.75 -1.06 -1.37
N GLY A 175 12.34 0.12 -1.61
CA GLY A 175 13.00 0.91 -0.56
C GLY A 175 12.08 1.88 0.17
N TYR A 176 10.82 2.00 -0.26
CA TYR A 176 9.88 2.99 0.23
C TYR A 176 8.71 2.34 0.97
N ALA A 177 8.24 3.01 2.00
CA ALA A 177 7.04 2.65 2.77
C ALA A 177 5.74 3.12 2.08
N ALA A 178 5.86 4.04 1.13
CA ALA A 178 4.76 4.70 0.43
C ALA A 178 5.06 4.79 -1.08
N ARG A 179 4.06 5.17 -1.86
CA ARG A 179 4.14 5.41 -3.30
C ARG A 179 3.39 6.68 -3.69
N LEU A 180 3.48 7.08 -4.95
CA LEU A 180 2.61 8.12 -5.50
C LEU A 180 1.17 7.60 -5.62
N PRO A 181 0.14 8.47 -5.49
CA PRO A 181 -1.23 8.12 -5.80
C PRO A 181 -1.40 7.82 -7.29
N SER A 182 -2.20 6.81 -7.62
CA SER A 182 -2.58 6.52 -9.00
C SER A 182 -3.73 7.43 -9.48
N LEU A 183 -3.95 7.48 -10.79
CA LEU A 183 -5.08 8.20 -11.36
C LEU A 183 -6.42 7.70 -10.78
N SER A 184 -6.64 6.39 -10.73
CA SER A 184 -7.89 5.79 -10.23
C SER A 184 -8.17 6.08 -8.76
N GLU A 185 -7.15 6.41 -7.97
CA GLU A 185 -7.29 6.76 -6.56
C GLU A 185 -7.70 8.22 -6.35
N VAL A 186 -7.37 9.09 -7.28
CA VAL A 186 -7.69 10.53 -7.18
C VAL A 186 -8.83 10.98 -8.09
N GLU A 187 -9.28 10.13 -9.04
CA GLU A 187 -10.39 10.47 -9.92
C GLU A 187 -11.69 10.77 -9.15
N SER A 188 -11.99 9.99 -8.13
CA SER A 188 -13.13 10.27 -7.24
C SER A 188 -12.97 11.62 -6.53
N CYS A 189 -11.75 11.94 -6.15
CA CYS A 189 -11.39 13.21 -5.52
C CYS A 189 -11.58 14.43 -6.43
N ALA A 190 -11.34 14.29 -7.72
CA ALA A 190 -11.43 15.40 -8.67
C ALA A 190 -12.85 15.98 -8.80
N ASN A 191 -13.89 15.19 -8.44
CA ASN A 191 -15.29 15.55 -8.61
C ASN A 191 -16.05 15.73 -7.29
N GLU A 192 -15.41 15.47 -6.16
CA GLU A 192 -16.05 15.48 -4.85
C GLU A 192 -15.60 16.67 -3.99
N SER A 193 -16.55 17.28 -3.29
CA SER A 193 -16.29 18.44 -2.42
C SER A 193 -15.52 18.09 -1.15
N ASN A 194 -15.49 16.82 -0.77
CA ASN A 194 -14.79 16.29 0.40
C ASN A 194 -13.41 15.70 0.06
N CYS A 195 -12.87 16.00 -1.13
CA CYS A 195 -11.50 15.62 -1.45
C CYS A 195 -10.51 16.27 -0.47
N PRO A 196 -9.71 15.48 0.22
CA PRO A 196 -8.77 16.00 1.21
C PRO A 196 -7.48 16.55 0.59
N ILE A 197 -7.31 16.38 -0.73
CA ILE A 197 -6.07 16.76 -1.41
C ILE A 197 -6.10 18.25 -1.73
N THR A 198 -5.04 18.94 -1.30
CA THR A 198 -4.82 20.36 -1.62
C THR A 198 -3.46 20.55 -2.28
N GLY A 199 -3.35 21.52 -3.20
CA GLY A 199 -2.10 21.81 -3.89
C GLY A 199 -1.96 21.11 -5.24
N VAL A 200 -0.73 20.93 -5.65
CA VAL A 200 -0.35 20.33 -6.95
C VAL A 200 0.54 19.13 -6.70
N ILE A 201 0.08 17.93 -7.03
CA ILE A 201 0.79 16.70 -6.70
C ILE A 201 0.95 15.77 -7.91
N TRP A 202 2.12 15.14 -8.04
CA TRP A 202 2.35 14.11 -9.04
C TRP A 202 1.51 12.85 -8.78
N LEU A 203 1.00 12.27 -9.85
CA LEU A 203 0.38 10.94 -9.83
C LEU A 203 1.39 9.89 -10.30
N GLU A 204 1.21 8.63 -9.86
CA GLU A 204 1.99 7.51 -10.36
C GLU A 204 1.79 7.31 -11.88
N THR A 205 0.55 7.53 -12.35
CA THR A 205 0.11 7.27 -13.72
C THR A 205 0.67 8.32 -14.68
N PRO A 206 1.44 7.94 -15.70
CA PRO A 206 1.81 8.85 -16.79
C PRO A 206 0.63 9.06 -17.75
N LYS A 207 0.61 10.18 -18.46
CA LYS A 207 -0.33 10.40 -19.56
C LYS A 207 0.16 9.72 -20.84
N THR A 208 1.38 10.04 -21.24
CA THR A 208 2.05 9.54 -22.42
C THR A 208 3.48 9.11 -22.08
N GLN A 209 4.29 8.86 -23.10
CA GLN A 209 5.71 8.51 -22.93
C GLN A 209 6.57 9.69 -22.43
N SER A 210 6.14 10.94 -22.60
CA SER A 210 6.88 12.14 -22.22
C SER A 210 6.18 13.02 -21.18
N ASN A 211 4.90 12.77 -20.91
CA ASN A 211 4.10 13.55 -19.99
C ASN A 211 3.60 12.71 -18.83
N ALA A 212 3.73 13.23 -17.62
CA ALA A 212 3.14 12.64 -16.41
C ALA A 212 1.88 13.41 -15.98
N LEU A 213 0.96 12.70 -15.35
CA LEU A 213 -0.23 13.31 -14.79
C LEU A 213 0.06 13.91 -13.42
N TYR A 214 -0.61 14.99 -13.12
CA TYR A 214 -0.68 15.58 -11.79
C TYR A 214 -2.09 16.05 -11.46
N LEU A 215 -2.42 16.01 -10.19
CA LEU A 215 -3.64 16.62 -9.68
C LEU A 215 -3.35 18.07 -9.33
N PHE A 216 -4.11 18.98 -9.95
CA PHE A 216 -4.14 20.39 -9.61
C PHE A 216 -5.37 20.65 -8.75
N ALA A 217 -5.18 20.83 -7.45
CA ALA A 217 -6.22 21.03 -6.44
C ALA A 217 -6.03 22.41 -5.77
N PRO A 218 -6.36 23.53 -6.44
CA PRO A 218 -6.34 24.84 -5.82
C PRO A 218 -7.41 24.90 -4.73
N SER A 219 -7.16 25.66 -3.68
CA SER A 219 -8.06 25.85 -2.52
C SER A 219 -9.47 26.39 -2.86
N LEU A 220 -9.81 26.55 -4.11
CA LEU A 220 -11.07 27.11 -4.62
C LEU A 220 -12.05 26.06 -5.17
N GLY A 221 -11.86 24.77 -4.90
CA GLY A 221 -12.88 23.74 -5.15
C GLY A 221 -12.97 23.17 -6.56
N TYR A 222 -11.99 23.41 -7.44
CA TYR A 222 -11.92 22.83 -8.78
C TYR A 222 -10.66 21.97 -8.94
N ASN A 223 -10.76 20.71 -8.51
CA ASN A 223 -9.68 19.77 -8.72
C ASN A 223 -9.64 19.33 -10.18
N GLN A 224 -8.49 19.43 -10.83
CA GLN A 224 -8.28 19.06 -12.22
C GLN A 224 -7.11 18.14 -12.38
N ILE A 225 -7.29 17.06 -13.14
CA ILE A 225 -6.19 16.23 -13.59
C ILE A 225 -5.60 16.88 -14.84
N ARG A 226 -4.32 17.18 -14.77
CA ARG A 226 -3.51 17.80 -15.82
C ARG A 226 -2.29 16.99 -16.12
N ASP A 227 -1.54 17.35 -17.15
CA ASP A 227 -0.28 16.74 -17.49
C ASP A 227 0.79 17.79 -17.79
N ASP A 228 2.03 17.40 -17.59
CA ASP A 228 3.19 18.20 -17.97
C ASP A 228 4.34 17.28 -18.36
N ASP A 229 5.38 17.86 -18.98
CA ASP A 229 6.63 17.17 -19.30
C ASP A 229 7.21 16.54 -18.01
N VAL A 230 7.65 15.30 -18.12
CA VAL A 230 8.17 14.54 -16.97
C VAL A 230 9.41 15.16 -16.31
N THR A 231 10.10 16.07 -17.00
CA THR A 231 11.28 16.79 -16.49
C THR A 231 10.95 18.16 -15.92
N SER A 232 9.72 18.64 -16.07
CA SER A 232 9.27 19.93 -15.52
C SER A 232 9.15 19.88 -13.99
N LEU A 233 9.50 20.99 -13.33
CA LEU A 233 9.29 21.18 -11.89
C LEU A 233 7.88 21.67 -11.64
N THR A 234 6.89 20.77 -11.76
CA THR A 234 5.47 21.14 -11.84
C THR A 234 4.69 20.83 -10.58
N ALA A 235 5.01 19.72 -9.89
CA ALA A 235 4.22 19.25 -8.77
C ALA A 235 5.07 18.75 -7.60
N SER A 236 4.48 18.72 -6.43
CA SER A 236 5.05 18.16 -5.21
C SER A 236 4.77 16.66 -5.10
N VAL A 237 5.35 16.02 -4.10
CA VAL A 237 5.12 14.61 -3.76
C VAL A 237 4.25 14.53 -2.52
N MET A 238 3.08 13.90 -2.65
CA MET A 238 2.18 13.56 -1.56
C MET A 238 2.01 12.04 -1.54
N PRO A 239 2.55 11.34 -0.52
CA PRO A 239 2.58 9.89 -0.53
C PRO A 239 1.23 9.27 -0.18
N VAL A 240 0.97 8.09 -0.71
CA VAL A 240 -0.09 7.19 -0.25
C VAL A 240 0.51 5.94 0.39
N ILE A 241 -0.17 5.44 1.43
CA ILE A 241 0.12 4.18 2.10
C ILE A 241 -1.00 3.19 1.89
N GLU A 242 -0.70 1.91 2.02
CA GLU A 242 -1.65 0.80 1.90
C GLU A 242 -1.79 0.16 3.29
N VAL A 243 -2.98 0.20 3.87
CA VAL A 243 -3.22 -0.23 5.25
C VAL A 243 -4.29 -1.31 5.29
N PRO A 244 -4.00 -2.50 5.82
CA PRO A 244 -5.04 -3.49 6.10
C PRO A 244 -6.10 -2.90 7.03
N LYS A 245 -7.39 -3.00 6.65
CA LYS A 245 -8.50 -2.46 7.46
C LYS A 245 -8.55 -3.06 8.87
N SER A 246 -8.04 -4.28 9.04
CA SER A 246 -7.89 -4.91 10.35
C SER A 246 -6.92 -4.19 11.31
N ARG A 247 -6.09 -3.29 10.78
CA ARG A 247 -5.16 -2.43 11.55
C ARG A 247 -5.69 -1.00 11.74
N ILE A 248 -6.94 -0.74 11.37
CA ILE A 248 -7.62 0.54 11.58
C ILE A 248 -8.60 0.38 12.73
N SER A 249 -8.54 1.26 13.73
CA SER A 249 -9.52 1.38 14.80
C SER A 249 -10.57 2.42 14.40
N TYR A 250 -11.83 2.03 14.52
CA TYR A 250 -13.00 2.85 14.23
C TYR A 250 -13.55 3.46 15.51
#